data_c0aabf1b67d242f5125f014da9321d9d
#
_entry.id   c0aabf1b67d242f5125f014da9321d9d
#
_cell.length_a   1.000
_cell.length_b   1.000
_cell.length_c   1.000
_cell.angle_alpha   90.00
_cell.angle_beta   90.00
_cell.angle_gamma   90.00
#
_symmetry.space_group_name_H-M   'P 1'
#
loop_
_entity.id
_entity.type
_entity.pdbx_description
1 polymer ?
#
loop_
_entity_poly.entity_id
_entity_poly.type
_entity_poly.pdbx_seq_one_letter_code
_entity_poly.pdbx_strand_id
1 'polypeptide(L)'
;MKPFIIAEIGAKYGPISKIIKLITDIKKMGADAVKFQTYKAKYLSDKKSTLPFKGKKVKQYNFFLKHQLTHNDHLLIIKACKRLKLKWFSTPAHFSDVDYLEQFNPSIY
;
A
#
# COMPACT_ATOMS: atom_id res chain seq x y z
N MET A 1 22.99 -4.63 18.28
CA MET A 1 22.15 -5.06 17.14
C MET A 1 21.29 -3.88 16.68
N LYS A 2 21.31 -3.58 15.40
CA LYS A 2 20.51 -2.50 14.84
C LYS A 2 19.11 -3.02 14.51
N PRO A 3 18.02 -2.34 14.93
CA PRO A 3 16.66 -2.75 14.59
C PRO A 3 16.39 -2.62 13.09
N PHE A 4 15.53 -3.49 12.58
CA PHE A 4 15.02 -3.41 11.21
C PHE A 4 13.80 -2.48 11.23
N ILE A 5 13.88 -1.35 10.56
CA ILE A 5 12.85 -0.32 10.59
C ILE A 5 11.96 -0.41 9.36
N ILE A 6 10.67 -0.58 9.59
CA ILE A 6 9.65 -0.65 8.55
C ILE A 6 8.79 0.61 8.63
N ALA A 7 8.71 1.34 7.52
CA ALA A 7 7.79 2.47 7.40
C ALA A 7 6.48 2.00 6.75
N GLU A 8 5.37 2.15 7.46
CA GLU A 8 4.05 1.78 6.97
C GLU A 8 3.42 2.96 6.25
N ILE A 9 3.18 2.85 4.93
CA ILE A 9 2.47 3.87 4.16
C ILE A 9 0.97 3.61 4.05
N GLY A 10 0.53 2.41 4.42
CA GLY A 10 -0.89 2.06 4.43
C GLY A 10 -1.55 2.09 3.06
N ALA A 11 -2.76 2.62 3.04
CA ALA A 11 -3.52 2.79 1.80
C ALA A 11 -3.03 4.01 0.99
N LYS A 12 -3.41 4.05 -0.27
CA LYS A 12 -3.04 5.18 -1.14
C LYS A 12 -3.88 6.42 -0.79
N TYR A 13 -3.27 7.42 -0.17
CA TYR A 13 -3.88 8.72 0.09
C TYR A 13 -3.26 9.76 -0.84
N GLY A 14 -3.99 10.09 -1.90
CA GLY A 14 -3.55 11.05 -2.90
C GLY A 14 -2.97 10.42 -4.17
N PRO A 15 -2.41 11.21 -5.08
CA PRO A 15 -1.88 10.71 -6.34
C PRO A 15 -0.62 9.86 -6.12
N ILE A 16 -0.36 8.94 -7.04
CA ILE A 16 0.79 8.03 -6.96
C ILE A 16 2.13 8.78 -6.88
N SER A 17 2.25 9.92 -7.53
CA SER A 17 3.46 10.75 -7.47
C SER A 17 3.80 11.17 -6.04
N LYS A 18 2.79 11.43 -5.22
CA LYS A 18 2.95 11.78 -3.81
C LYS A 18 3.44 10.59 -2.99
N ILE A 19 2.95 9.41 -3.30
CA ILE A 19 3.38 8.15 -2.67
C ILE A 19 4.85 7.86 -3.02
N ILE A 20 5.25 8.04 -4.27
CA ILE A 20 6.63 7.83 -4.71
C ILE A 20 7.58 8.83 -4.01
N LYS A 21 7.16 10.09 -3.87
CA LYS A 21 7.93 11.08 -3.12
C LYS A 21 8.09 10.67 -1.66
N LEU A 22 7.02 10.19 -1.04
CA LEU A 22 7.04 9.70 0.34
C LEU A 22 8.03 8.54 0.49
N ILE A 23 8.03 7.59 -0.43
CA ILE A 23 8.96 6.45 -0.43
C ILE A 23 10.42 6.96 -0.51
N THR A 24 10.68 7.96 -1.34
CA THR A 24 12.00 8.57 -1.44
C THR A 24 12.44 9.19 -0.11
N ASP A 25 11.54 9.91 0.55
CA ASP A 25 11.80 10.53 1.85
C ASP A 25 12.03 9.46 2.93
N ILE A 26 11.25 8.38 2.92
CA ILE A 26 11.40 7.24 3.82
C ILE A 26 12.79 6.63 3.69
N LYS A 27 13.29 6.46 2.48
CA LYS A 27 14.66 5.96 2.25
C LYS A 27 15.71 6.90 2.83
N LYS A 28 15.56 8.20 2.62
CA LYS A 28 16.46 9.22 3.17
C LYS A 28 16.49 9.23 4.69
N MET A 29 15.36 8.94 5.33
CA MET A 29 15.26 8.87 6.79
C MET A 29 15.86 7.60 7.40
N GLY A 30 16.31 6.66 6.58
CA GLY A 30 17.02 5.47 7.03
C GLY A 30 16.17 4.25 7.32
N ALA A 31 14.93 4.19 6.83
CA ALA A 31 14.12 2.99 6.94
C ALA A 31 14.72 1.85 6.10
N ASP A 32 14.54 0.62 6.57
CA ASP A 32 15.02 -0.59 5.88
C ASP A 32 14.02 -1.14 4.88
N ALA A 33 12.75 -0.90 5.12
CA ALA A 33 11.67 -1.34 4.25
C ALA A 33 10.48 -0.41 4.31
N VAL A 34 9.66 -0.46 3.28
CA VAL A 34 8.37 0.19 3.23
C VAL A 34 7.27 -0.87 3.09
N LYS A 35 6.17 -0.66 3.77
CA LYS A 35 5.01 -1.55 3.72
C LYS A 35 3.78 -0.79 3.28
N PHE A 36 2.99 -1.40 2.40
CA PHE A 36 1.72 -0.86 1.94
C PHE A 36 0.63 -1.94 2.00
N GLN A 37 -0.55 -1.64 1.49
CA GLN A 37 -1.69 -2.54 1.57
C GLN A 37 -2.19 -2.88 0.17
N THR A 38 -2.40 -4.17 -0.06
CA THR A 38 -2.94 -4.68 -1.32
C THR A 38 -4.31 -5.29 -1.04
N TYR A 39 -5.35 -4.68 -1.60
CA TYR A 39 -6.71 -5.15 -1.43
C TYR A 39 -7.57 -4.76 -2.63
N LYS A 40 -8.70 -5.42 -2.74
CA LYS A 40 -9.80 -5.01 -3.62
C LYS A 40 -11.01 -4.67 -2.75
N ALA A 41 -11.58 -3.50 -2.95
CA ALA A 41 -12.71 -3.00 -2.15
C ALA A 41 -13.87 -4.01 -2.08
N LYS A 42 -14.11 -4.75 -3.15
CA LYS A 42 -15.19 -5.75 -3.21
C LYS A 42 -15.04 -6.89 -2.20
N TYR A 43 -13.83 -7.16 -1.71
CA TYR A 43 -13.57 -8.20 -0.71
C TYR A 43 -13.48 -7.65 0.72
N LEU A 44 -13.37 -6.33 0.88
CA LEU A 44 -13.25 -5.71 2.20
C LEU A 44 -14.57 -5.19 2.74
N SER A 45 -15.51 -4.84 1.89
CA SER A 45 -16.70 -4.14 2.32
C SER A 45 -17.89 -4.41 1.41
N ASP A 46 -19.07 -4.44 2.00
CA ASP A 46 -20.31 -4.37 1.25
C ASP A 46 -20.57 -2.92 0.81
N LYS A 47 -21.57 -2.73 -0.07
CA LYS A 47 -21.89 -1.41 -0.62
C LYS A 47 -22.79 -0.56 0.29
N LYS A 48 -23.25 -1.10 1.43
CA LYS A 48 -24.18 -0.43 2.34
C LYS A 48 -23.51 0.17 3.56
N SER A 49 -22.42 -0.44 4.05
CA SER A 49 -21.72 -0.02 5.26
C SER A 49 -21.08 1.35 5.08
N THR A 50 -21.04 2.11 6.19
CA THR A 50 -20.44 3.45 6.24
C THR A 50 -19.30 3.48 7.25
N LEU A 51 -18.42 4.48 7.10
CA LEU A 51 -17.38 4.77 8.07
C LEU A 51 -17.24 6.29 8.23
N PRO A 52 -16.76 6.79 9.39
CA PRO A 52 -16.48 8.20 9.56
C PRO A 52 -15.15 8.55 8.89
N PHE A 53 -15.15 9.65 8.14
CA PHE A 53 -13.93 10.17 7.51
C PHE A 53 -14.03 11.70 7.41
N LYS A 54 -13.09 12.40 8.02
CA LYS A 54 -13.04 13.86 8.04
C LYS A 54 -14.36 14.51 8.50
N GLY A 55 -14.96 13.95 9.55
CA GLY A 55 -16.20 14.46 10.14
C GLY A 55 -17.47 14.12 9.37
N LYS A 56 -17.39 13.29 8.33
CA LYS A 56 -18.55 12.86 7.53
C LYS A 56 -18.68 11.35 7.51
N LYS A 57 -19.91 10.85 7.29
CA LYS A 57 -20.13 9.45 6.98
C LYS A 57 -19.91 9.23 5.49
N VAL A 58 -19.02 8.30 5.13
CA VAL A 58 -18.79 7.91 3.75
C VAL A 58 -19.05 6.42 3.59
N LYS A 59 -19.44 5.99 2.40
CA LYS A 59 -19.62 4.57 2.13
C LYS A 59 -18.27 3.87 2.12
N GLN A 60 -18.15 2.80 2.92
CA GLN A 60 -16.91 2.02 3.05
C GLN A 60 -16.38 1.55 1.71
N TYR A 61 -17.27 0.97 0.87
CA TYR A 61 -16.88 0.46 -0.44
C TYR A 61 -16.23 1.56 -1.29
N ASN A 62 -16.85 2.74 -1.35
CA ASN A 62 -16.34 3.86 -2.14
C ASN A 62 -15.02 4.37 -1.57
N PHE A 63 -14.88 4.42 -0.26
CA PHE A 63 -13.64 4.81 0.41
C PHE A 63 -12.51 3.85 0.06
N PHE A 64 -12.73 2.54 0.21
CA PHE A 64 -11.70 1.55 -0.11
C PHE A 64 -11.38 1.52 -1.60
N LEU A 65 -12.36 1.68 -2.46
CA LEU A 65 -12.15 1.73 -3.91
C LEU A 65 -11.26 2.90 -4.31
N LYS A 66 -11.49 4.07 -3.72
CA LYS A 66 -10.69 5.28 -3.97
C LYS A 66 -9.24 5.10 -3.53
N HIS A 67 -8.99 4.39 -2.43
CA HIS A 67 -7.68 4.27 -1.81
C HIS A 67 -6.97 2.95 -2.13
N GLN A 68 -7.58 2.07 -2.93
CA GLN A 68 -6.90 0.84 -3.34
C GLN A 68 -5.84 1.13 -4.39
N LEU A 69 -4.73 0.40 -4.31
CA LEU A 69 -3.68 0.47 -5.31
C LEU A 69 -4.10 -0.24 -6.58
N THR A 70 -3.90 0.40 -7.72
CA THR A 70 -4.09 -0.23 -9.03
C THR A 70 -2.87 -1.11 -9.35
N HIS A 71 -2.97 -1.91 -10.41
CA HIS A 71 -1.82 -2.66 -10.90
C HIS A 71 -0.67 -1.72 -11.26
N ASN A 72 -0.96 -0.64 -11.96
CA ASN A 72 0.05 0.35 -12.34
C ASN A 72 0.69 1.01 -11.10
N ASP A 73 -0.10 1.30 -10.07
CA ASP A 73 0.43 1.83 -8.81
C ASP A 73 1.44 0.86 -8.19
N HIS A 74 1.13 -0.45 -8.15
CA HIS A 74 2.05 -1.46 -7.65
C HIS A 74 3.37 -1.46 -8.44
N LEU A 75 3.28 -1.43 -9.78
CA LEU A 75 4.48 -1.41 -10.62
C LEU A 75 5.36 -0.18 -10.34
N LEU A 76 4.75 0.99 -10.19
CA LEU A 76 5.48 2.22 -9.92
C LEU A 76 6.14 2.22 -8.54
N ILE A 77 5.44 1.72 -7.51
CA ILE A 77 5.98 1.59 -6.16
C ILE A 77 7.18 0.63 -6.15
N ILE A 78 7.02 -0.54 -6.76
CA ILE A 78 8.06 -1.57 -6.79
C ILE A 78 9.29 -1.06 -7.55
N LYS A 79 9.07 -0.38 -8.66
CA LYS A 79 10.15 0.23 -9.45
C LYS A 79 10.93 1.27 -8.63
N ALA A 80 10.22 2.13 -7.89
CA ALA A 80 10.84 3.12 -7.04
C ALA A 80 11.67 2.47 -5.92
N CYS A 81 11.13 1.46 -5.26
CA CYS A 81 11.83 0.74 -4.20
C CYS A 81 13.09 0.06 -4.73
N LYS A 82 13.02 -0.56 -5.91
CA LYS A 82 14.17 -1.19 -6.56
C LYS A 82 15.26 -0.17 -6.87
N ARG A 83 14.87 0.97 -7.44
CA ARG A 83 15.81 2.07 -7.76
C ARG A 83 16.51 2.59 -6.50
N LEU A 84 15.77 2.71 -5.41
CA LEU A 84 16.28 3.23 -4.12
C LEU A 84 16.98 2.16 -3.27
N LYS A 85 17.00 0.91 -3.71
CA LYS A 85 17.50 -0.22 -2.92
C LYS A 85 16.79 -0.33 -1.57
N LEU A 86 15.49 -0.10 -1.56
CA LEU A 86 14.62 -0.17 -0.39
C LEU A 86 13.78 -1.44 -0.50
N LYS A 87 13.77 -2.23 0.56
CA LYS A 87 12.91 -3.42 0.62
C LYS A 87 11.45 -2.99 0.69
N TRP A 88 10.57 -3.79 0.12
CA TRP A 88 9.15 -3.54 0.14
C TRP A 88 8.38 -4.81 0.41
N PHE A 89 7.22 -4.67 0.98
CA PHE A 89 6.23 -5.72 1.06
C PHE A 89 4.85 -5.10 1.25
N SER A 90 3.82 -5.92 1.13
CA SER A 90 2.45 -5.45 1.22
C SER A 90 1.61 -6.45 1.98
N THR A 91 0.68 -5.97 2.77
CA THR A 91 -0.29 -6.82 3.46
C THR A 91 -1.40 -7.20 2.48
N PRO A 92 -1.57 -8.49 2.16
CA PRO A 92 -2.71 -8.95 1.38
C PRO A 92 -3.94 -9.03 2.27
N ALA A 93 -5.09 -8.61 1.75
CA ALA A 93 -6.34 -8.66 2.51
C ALA A 93 -7.23 -9.87 2.15
N HIS A 94 -6.95 -10.53 1.04
CA HIS A 94 -7.69 -11.67 0.54
C HIS A 94 -6.74 -12.67 -0.12
N PHE A 95 -7.15 -13.93 -0.24
CA PHE A 95 -6.31 -14.96 -0.86
C PHE A 95 -5.86 -14.58 -2.28
N SER A 96 -6.75 -13.96 -3.06
CA SER A 96 -6.39 -13.50 -4.41
C SER A 96 -5.31 -12.44 -4.41
N ASP A 97 -5.19 -11.67 -3.33
CA ASP A 97 -4.13 -10.65 -3.19
C ASP A 97 -2.77 -11.32 -2.93
N VAL A 98 -2.76 -12.44 -2.23
CA VAL A 98 -1.53 -13.24 -2.04
C VAL A 98 -1.02 -13.71 -3.40
N ASP A 99 -1.89 -14.33 -4.20
CA ASP A 99 -1.52 -14.80 -5.54
C ASP A 99 -1.06 -13.65 -6.44
N TYR A 100 -1.73 -12.52 -6.33
CA TYR A 100 -1.37 -11.30 -7.07
C TYR A 100 0.04 -10.82 -6.70
N LEU A 101 0.35 -10.79 -5.40
CA LEU A 101 1.66 -10.31 -4.93
C LEU A 101 2.80 -11.28 -5.27
N GLU A 102 2.52 -12.57 -5.37
CA GLU A 102 3.52 -13.58 -5.71
C GLU A 102 4.21 -13.29 -7.05
N GLN A 103 3.51 -12.69 -8.01
CA GLN A 103 4.10 -12.36 -9.32
C GLN A 103 5.29 -11.40 -9.21
N PHE A 104 5.34 -10.60 -8.13
CA PHE A 104 6.42 -9.63 -7.92
C PHE A 104 7.55 -10.19 -7.07
N ASN A 105 7.44 -11.42 -6.61
CA ASN A 105 8.44 -12.12 -5.82
C ASN A 105 8.93 -11.32 -4.60
N PRO A 106 8.02 -10.88 -3.69
CA PRO A 106 8.43 -10.14 -2.50
C PRO A 106 9.27 -11.02 -1.58
N SER A 107 10.25 -10.42 -0.91
CA SER A 107 11.11 -11.12 0.04
C SER A 107 10.50 -11.23 1.45
N ILE A 108 9.45 -10.48 1.72
CA ILE A 108 8.77 -10.40 3.01
C ILE A 108 7.25 -10.43 2.77
N TYR A 109 6.51 -11.11 3.67
CA TYR A 109 5.05 -11.13 3.70
C TYR A 109 4.52 -10.58 5.01
#